data_22ebae5e800450ddad571a4b1695c1f3
#
_entry.id   22ebae5e800450ddad571a4b1695c1f3
#
_cell.length_a   1.000
_cell.length_b   1.000
_cell.length_c   1.000
_cell.angle_alpha   90.00
_cell.angle_beta   90.00
_cell.angle_gamma   90.00
#
_symmetry.space_group_name_H-M   'P 1'
#
loop_
_entity.id
_entity.type
_entity.pdbx_description
1 polymer ?
#
loop_
_entity_poly.entity_id
_entity_poly.type
_entity_poly.pdbx_seq_one_letter_code
_entity_poly.pdbx_strand_id
1 'polypeptide(L)'
;MHYQNVRAAKFIDRPNRFIAHVELDGSVETVHVKNTGRCRELLVPGCTVYLEKGTNPNRKTAYDLIAVEKGSSLINMDAQAPNKVFAEWAAAGGFLPDVTAIRPEYTYGGSRLDFCVETEGRLHLVEVKGVTLEENGNALFPDAPTELGVKHIRELQRAAETGLDAVLFFVVQIRDIHSVAPNDATHPAFGEALREAAAHGVRVLAYDCDVTPDSLKIRREVPVIL
;
A
#
# COMPACT_ATOMS: atom_id res chain seq x y z
N MET A 1 -6.68 -10.26 3.67
CA MET A 1 -7.85 -9.55 4.25
C MET A 1 -9.05 -9.64 3.32
N HIS A 2 -10.26 -9.50 3.86
CA HIS A 2 -11.51 -9.53 3.07
C HIS A 2 -12.35 -8.29 3.36
N TYR A 3 -12.99 -7.78 2.32
CA TYR A 3 -14.01 -6.74 2.38
C TYR A 3 -15.40 -7.37 2.43
N GLN A 4 -16.38 -6.65 2.97
CA GLN A 4 -17.75 -7.15 3.11
C GLN A 4 -18.72 -6.37 2.23
N ASN A 5 -19.75 -7.07 1.72
CA ASN A 5 -20.82 -6.43 0.95
C ASN A 5 -20.29 -5.55 -0.20
N VAL A 6 -19.37 -6.12 -0.99
CA VAL A 6 -18.75 -5.43 -2.11
C VAL A 6 -19.70 -5.40 -3.32
N ARG A 7 -19.72 -4.25 -4.00
CA ARG A 7 -20.54 -4.02 -5.19
C ARG A 7 -19.70 -3.38 -6.30
N ALA A 8 -19.94 -3.79 -7.54
CA ALA A 8 -19.38 -3.14 -8.71
C ALA A 8 -20.20 -1.88 -9.07
N ALA A 9 -19.51 -0.84 -9.52
CA ALA A 9 -20.10 0.42 -10.00
C ALA A 9 -19.26 0.99 -11.15
N LYS A 10 -19.79 2.01 -11.84
CA LYS A 10 -19.05 2.74 -12.86
C LYS A 10 -18.59 4.08 -12.31
N PHE A 11 -17.30 4.34 -12.44
CA PHE A 11 -16.70 5.61 -12.01
C PHE A 11 -17.16 6.76 -12.93
N ILE A 12 -17.57 7.87 -12.34
CA ILE A 12 -17.98 9.08 -13.06
C ILE A 12 -16.89 10.13 -12.97
N ASP A 13 -16.62 10.65 -11.76
CA ASP A 13 -15.61 11.66 -11.52
C ASP A 13 -15.08 11.62 -10.06
N ARG A 14 -14.04 12.39 -9.81
CA ARG A 14 -13.43 12.57 -8.48
C ARG A 14 -13.25 14.06 -8.19
N PRO A 15 -14.25 14.74 -7.61
CA PRO A 15 -14.21 16.19 -7.37
C PRO A 15 -13.11 16.62 -6.38
N ASN A 16 -12.69 15.72 -5.48
CA ASN A 16 -11.57 15.94 -4.57
C ASN A 16 -10.93 14.59 -4.16
N ARG A 17 -9.84 14.64 -3.39
CA ARG A 17 -9.09 13.42 -2.99
C ARG A 17 -9.85 12.44 -2.08
N PHE A 18 -10.98 12.83 -1.52
CA PHE A 18 -11.73 12.01 -0.55
C PHE A 18 -13.05 11.48 -1.11
N ILE A 19 -13.58 12.10 -2.18
CA ILE A 19 -14.91 11.84 -2.71
C ILE A 19 -14.83 11.49 -4.20
N ALA A 20 -15.60 10.49 -4.59
CA ALA A 20 -15.88 10.18 -5.98
C ALA A 20 -17.41 10.06 -6.20
N HIS A 21 -17.84 10.29 -7.43
CA HIS A 21 -19.18 9.95 -7.90
C HIS A 21 -19.09 8.69 -8.76
N VAL A 22 -20.04 7.79 -8.55
CA VAL A 22 -20.16 6.53 -9.28
C VAL A 22 -21.60 6.29 -9.68
N GLU A 23 -21.81 5.54 -10.75
CA GLU A 23 -23.13 5.00 -11.09
C GLU A 23 -23.26 3.62 -10.47
N LEU A 24 -24.20 3.47 -9.56
CA LEU A 24 -24.56 2.23 -8.88
C LEU A 24 -26.05 1.96 -9.08
N ASP A 25 -26.41 0.84 -9.72
CA ASP A 25 -27.81 0.45 -10.00
C ASP A 25 -28.64 1.53 -10.74
N GLY A 26 -28.02 2.25 -11.67
CA GLY A 26 -28.64 3.31 -12.44
C GLY A 26 -28.83 4.64 -11.70
N SER A 27 -28.27 4.77 -10.51
CA SER A 27 -28.30 6.01 -9.70
C SER A 27 -26.87 6.51 -9.44
N VAL A 28 -26.72 7.83 -9.34
CA VAL A 28 -25.44 8.44 -8.96
C VAL A 28 -25.29 8.38 -7.45
N GLU A 29 -24.21 7.74 -6.99
CA GLU A 29 -23.82 7.65 -5.59
C GLU A 29 -22.55 8.45 -5.30
N THR A 30 -22.53 9.12 -4.16
CA THR A 30 -21.31 9.76 -3.63
C THR A 30 -20.60 8.80 -2.69
N VAL A 31 -19.36 8.46 -3.03
CA VAL A 31 -18.58 7.46 -2.27
C VAL A 31 -17.30 8.06 -1.72
N HIS A 32 -16.79 7.52 -0.62
CA HIS A 32 -15.50 7.89 -0.05
C HIS A 32 -14.38 7.14 -0.78
N VAL A 33 -13.30 7.84 -1.11
CA VAL A 33 -12.08 7.25 -1.69
C VAL A 33 -11.06 7.05 -0.57
N LYS A 34 -10.76 5.81 -0.23
CA LYS A 34 -9.80 5.44 0.81
C LYS A 34 -8.33 5.61 0.37
N ASN A 35 -8.06 6.49 -0.56
CA ASN A 35 -6.71 6.76 -1.06
C ASN A 35 -6.56 8.26 -1.33
N THR A 36 -5.57 8.89 -0.68
CA THR A 36 -5.30 10.32 -0.85
C THR A 36 -4.37 10.62 -2.03
N GLY A 37 -3.78 9.60 -2.66
CA GLY A 37 -2.98 9.68 -3.88
C GLY A 37 -3.79 10.24 -5.05
N ARG A 38 -3.11 10.63 -6.11
CA ARG A 38 -3.77 11.22 -7.29
C ARG A 38 -4.60 10.20 -8.05
N CYS A 39 -4.08 9.00 -8.27
CA CYS A 39 -4.72 7.86 -8.94
C CYS A 39 -5.44 8.24 -10.24
N ARG A 40 -4.95 9.24 -10.99
CA ARG A 40 -5.60 9.73 -12.22
C ARG A 40 -5.55 8.72 -13.34
N GLU A 41 -4.49 7.93 -13.38
CA GLU A 41 -4.25 6.84 -14.32
C GLU A 41 -5.16 5.63 -14.06
N LEU A 42 -5.75 5.55 -12.87
CA LEU A 42 -6.66 4.49 -12.45
C LEU A 42 -8.13 4.90 -12.58
N LEU A 43 -8.48 6.05 -12.03
CA LEU A 43 -9.85 6.55 -11.95
C LEU A 43 -10.21 7.34 -13.22
N VAL A 44 -10.42 6.59 -14.31
CA VAL A 44 -10.84 7.13 -15.61
C VAL A 44 -12.36 7.01 -15.73
N PRO A 45 -13.09 8.05 -16.16
CA PRO A 45 -14.55 7.98 -16.34
C PRO A 45 -14.99 6.74 -17.13
N GLY A 46 -15.98 6.01 -16.59
CA GLY A 46 -16.51 4.78 -17.16
C GLY A 46 -15.79 3.49 -16.75
N CYS A 47 -14.62 3.54 -16.06
CA CYS A 47 -13.99 2.34 -15.54
C CYS A 47 -14.85 1.65 -14.47
N THR A 48 -14.67 0.35 -14.31
CA THR A 48 -15.31 -0.41 -13.24
C THR A 48 -14.56 -0.18 -11.94
N VAL A 49 -15.29 0.15 -10.88
CA VAL A 49 -14.78 0.28 -9.53
C VAL A 49 -15.56 -0.63 -8.58
N TYR A 50 -14.92 -1.01 -7.48
CA TYR A 50 -15.55 -1.84 -6.45
C TYR A 50 -15.68 -1.06 -5.16
N LEU A 51 -16.84 -1.19 -4.56
CA LEU A 51 -17.28 -0.41 -3.41
C LEU A 51 -17.57 -1.34 -2.24
N GLU A 52 -16.96 -1.08 -1.08
CA GLU A 52 -17.35 -1.73 0.17
C GLU A 52 -18.45 -0.92 0.85
N LYS A 53 -19.55 -1.56 1.25
CA LYS A 53 -20.58 -0.90 2.03
C LYS A 53 -20.13 -0.72 3.47
N GLY A 54 -20.12 0.53 3.94
CA GLY A 54 -19.78 0.83 5.33
C GLY A 54 -20.81 0.28 6.33
N THR A 55 -20.33 -0.14 7.48
CA THR A 55 -21.19 -0.70 8.55
C THR A 55 -21.78 0.35 9.50
N ASN A 56 -21.14 1.53 9.59
CA ASN A 56 -21.62 2.62 10.44
C ASN A 56 -22.72 3.43 9.73
N PRO A 57 -23.99 3.41 10.22
CA PRO A 57 -25.10 4.10 9.57
C PRO A 57 -25.01 5.65 9.65
N ASN A 58 -24.17 6.20 10.51
CA ASN A 58 -24.01 7.65 10.70
C ASN A 58 -22.96 8.26 9.75
N ARG A 59 -22.43 7.50 8.81
CA ARG A 59 -21.47 7.99 7.81
C ARG A 59 -22.15 8.90 6.79
N LYS A 60 -21.40 9.92 6.31
CA LYS A 60 -21.85 10.80 5.22
C LYS A 60 -21.91 10.08 3.87
N THR A 61 -21.10 9.04 3.70
CA THR A 61 -21.06 8.20 2.48
C THR A 61 -21.33 6.75 2.86
N ALA A 62 -22.21 6.09 2.14
CA ALA A 62 -22.58 4.70 2.40
C ALA A 62 -21.46 3.71 2.01
N TYR A 63 -20.62 4.09 1.04
CA TYR A 63 -19.62 3.22 0.44
C TYR A 63 -18.22 3.82 0.47
N ASP A 64 -17.23 2.92 0.52
CA ASP A 64 -15.81 3.18 0.30
C ASP A 64 -15.40 2.59 -1.06
N LEU A 65 -14.74 3.36 -1.91
CA LEU A 65 -14.13 2.87 -3.15
C LEU A 65 -12.81 2.18 -2.78
N ILE A 66 -12.70 0.86 -3.03
CA ILE A 66 -11.62 0.01 -2.58
C ILE A 66 -10.76 -0.57 -3.71
N ALA A 67 -11.31 -0.74 -4.91
CA ALA A 67 -10.57 -1.29 -6.03
C ALA A 67 -11.08 -0.75 -7.38
N VAL A 68 -10.24 -0.86 -8.42
CA VAL A 68 -10.51 -0.37 -9.77
C VAL A 68 -9.95 -1.33 -10.82
N GLU A 69 -10.67 -1.50 -11.93
CA GLU A 69 -10.17 -2.20 -13.12
C GLU A 69 -9.37 -1.24 -14.02
N LYS A 70 -8.14 -1.65 -14.38
CA LYS A 70 -7.28 -1.00 -15.37
C LYS A 70 -6.89 -2.03 -16.43
N GLY A 71 -7.53 -1.99 -17.59
CA GLY A 71 -7.37 -3.02 -18.62
C GLY A 71 -7.78 -4.39 -18.11
N SER A 72 -6.87 -5.36 -18.11
CA SER A 72 -7.09 -6.70 -17.56
C SER A 72 -6.69 -6.84 -16.08
N SER A 73 -6.16 -5.80 -15.48
CA SER A 73 -5.68 -5.83 -14.09
C SER A 73 -6.73 -5.27 -13.14
N LEU A 74 -6.85 -5.89 -11.97
CA LEU A 74 -7.60 -5.37 -10.85
C LEU A 74 -6.62 -4.82 -9.81
N ILE A 75 -6.80 -3.57 -9.42
CA ILE A 75 -5.93 -2.85 -8.50
C ILE A 75 -6.70 -2.52 -7.23
N ASN A 76 -6.25 -3.03 -6.10
CA ASN A 76 -6.75 -2.55 -4.82
C ASN A 76 -6.15 -1.19 -4.52
N MET A 77 -6.98 -0.21 -4.19
CA MET A 77 -6.51 1.15 -3.93
C MET A 77 -6.83 1.67 -2.53
N ASP A 78 -7.24 0.78 -1.63
CA ASP A 78 -7.40 1.11 -0.21
C ASP A 78 -6.02 1.34 0.44
N ALA A 79 -5.71 2.59 0.78
CA ALA A 79 -4.44 2.97 1.40
C ALA A 79 -4.23 2.40 2.81
N GLN A 80 -5.27 1.83 3.44
CA GLN A 80 -5.15 1.16 4.74
C GLN A 80 -4.93 -0.34 4.61
N ALA A 81 -5.14 -0.91 3.42
CA ALA A 81 -5.01 -2.34 3.18
C ALA A 81 -3.56 -2.86 3.34
N PRO A 82 -2.51 -2.13 2.88
CA PRO A 82 -1.13 -2.60 2.98
C PRO A 82 -0.72 -3.03 4.38
N ASN A 83 -0.99 -2.19 5.38
CA ASN A 83 -0.63 -2.51 6.77
C ASN A 83 -1.42 -3.72 7.31
N LYS A 84 -2.70 -3.84 6.94
CA LYS A 84 -3.53 -4.98 7.35
C LYS A 84 -3.04 -6.29 6.76
N VAL A 85 -2.79 -6.33 5.43
CA VAL A 85 -2.34 -7.58 4.79
C VAL A 85 -0.92 -7.95 5.19
N PHE A 86 -0.04 -6.97 5.44
CA PHE A 86 1.28 -7.23 5.99
C PHE A 86 1.18 -7.89 7.37
N ALA A 87 0.37 -7.33 8.27
CA ALA A 87 0.19 -7.87 9.62
C ALA A 87 -0.39 -9.31 9.60
N GLU A 88 -1.41 -9.58 8.77
CA GLU A 88 -1.98 -10.92 8.60
C GLU A 88 -0.95 -11.92 8.05
N TRP A 89 -0.17 -11.50 7.04
CA TRP A 89 0.84 -12.33 6.42
C TRP A 89 2.03 -12.60 7.35
N ALA A 90 2.48 -11.59 8.08
CA ALA A 90 3.55 -11.72 9.06
C ALA A 90 3.14 -12.63 10.23
N ALA A 91 1.90 -12.51 10.74
CA ALA A 91 1.36 -13.37 11.78
C ALA A 91 1.23 -14.84 11.33
N ALA A 92 1.04 -15.08 10.03
CA ALA A 92 1.02 -16.41 9.44
C ALA A 92 2.44 -16.99 9.15
N GLY A 93 3.51 -16.30 9.58
CA GLY A 93 4.89 -16.73 9.36
C GLY A 93 5.46 -16.40 7.98
N GLY A 94 4.78 -15.57 7.20
CA GLY A 94 5.23 -15.21 5.86
C GLY A 94 6.46 -14.29 5.86
N PHE A 95 6.54 -13.37 6.81
CA PHE A 95 7.66 -12.45 6.92
C PHE A 95 8.91 -13.11 7.54
N LEU A 96 8.72 -13.78 8.67
CA LEU A 96 9.73 -14.52 9.41
C LEU A 96 9.08 -15.73 10.06
N PRO A 97 9.78 -16.89 10.19
CA PRO A 97 9.17 -18.11 10.69
C PRO A 97 8.77 -18.02 12.17
N ASP A 98 9.56 -17.37 13.01
CA ASP A 98 9.41 -17.43 14.47
C ASP A 98 8.93 -16.10 15.08
N VAL A 99 7.90 -15.50 14.47
CA VAL A 99 7.30 -14.26 14.97
C VAL A 99 6.61 -14.51 16.31
N THR A 100 7.05 -13.79 17.35
CA THR A 100 6.48 -13.86 18.71
C THR A 100 5.51 -12.71 19.00
N ALA A 101 5.74 -11.54 18.39
CA ALA A 101 4.84 -10.40 18.51
C ALA A 101 4.91 -9.48 17.27
N ILE A 102 3.80 -8.80 16.98
CA ILE A 102 3.70 -7.75 15.98
C ILE A 102 3.10 -6.53 16.68
N ARG A 103 3.90 -5.47 16.80
CA ARG A 103 3.48 -4.20 17.43
C ARG A 103 3.26 -3.14 16.35
N PRO A 104 2.01 -2.78 16.06
CA PRO A 104 1.72 -1.70 15.12
C PRO A 104 2.07 -0.34 15.72
N GLU A 105 2.25 0.65 14.86
CA GLU A 105 2.44 2.06 15.24
C GLU A 105 3.62 2.25 16.21
N TYR A 106 4.74 1.58 15.94
CA TYR A 106 5.89 1.53 16.86
C TYR A 106 6.72 2.81 16.80
N THR A 107 6.89 3.47 17.94
CA THR A 107 7.73 4.66 18.03
C THR A 107 9.20 4.28 18.12
N TYR A 108 10.00 4.75 17.17
CA TYR A 108 11.45 4.62 17.15
C TYR A 108 12.09 5.97 16.76
N GLY A 109 13.06 6.43 17.58
CA GLY A 109 13.68 7.75 17.35
C GLY A 109 12.67 8.87 17.28
N GLY A 110 12.70 9.63 16.20
CA GLY A 110 11.79 10.76 15.94
C GLY A 110 10.59 10.41 15.05
N SER A 111 10.31 9.11 14.82
CA SER A 111 9.26 8.64 13.93
C SER A 111 8.42 7.54 14.57
N ARG A 112 7.22 7.37 14.02
CA ARG A 112 6.34 6.25 14.30
C ARG A 112 6.31 5.37 13.05
N LEU A 113 6.98 4.22 13.12
CA LEU A 113 7.04 3.23 12.06
C LEU A 113 5.79 2.34 12.09
N ASP A 114 5.44 1.74 10.97
CA ASP A 114 4.22 0.95 10.86
C ASP A 114 4.21 -0.26 11.78
N PHE A 115 5.37 -0.97 11.91
CA PHE A 115 5.47 -2.14 12.78
C PHE A 115 6.85 -2.30 13.42
N CYS A 116 6.84 -2.92 14.61
CA CYS A 116 7.98 -3.66 15.14
C CYS A 116 7.56 -5.12 15.23
N VAL A 117 8.23 -5.98 14.46
CA VAL A 117 8.03 -7.44 14.50
C VAL A 117 9.11 -8.03 15.42
N GLU A 118 8.69 -8.86 16.36
CA GLU A 118 9.60 -9.53 17.31
C GLU A 118 9.73 -11.00 16.94
N THR A 119 10.97 -11.47 16.92
CA THR A 119 11.32 -12.89 16.92
C THR A 119 12.12 -13.17 18.17
N GLU A 120 12.56 -14.42 18.41
CA GLU A 120 13.33 -14.76 19.59
C GLU A 120 14.63 -13.91 19.66
N GLY A 121 14.65 -12.95 20.60
CA GLY A 121 15.79 -12.09 20.89
C GLY A 121 16.09 -11.00 19.86
N ARG A 122 15.23 -10.75 18.87
CA ARG A 122 15.46 -9.73 17.83
C ARG A 122 14.23 -8.86 17.55
N LEU A 123 14.49 -7.58 17.26
CA LEU A 123 13.50 -6.62 16.80
C LEU A 123 13.73 -6.32 15.33
N HIS A 124 12.65 -6.32 14.57
CA HIS A 124 12.63 -6.01 13.15
C HIS A 124 11.72 -4.79 12.95
N LEU A 125 12.29 -3.66 12.59
CA LEU A 125 11.56 -2.43 12.35
C LEU A 125 11.08 -2.41 10.90
N VAL A 126 9.77 -2.25 10.68
CA VAL A 126 9.17 -2.34 9.36
C VAL A 126 8.35 -1.09 9.06
N GLU A 127 8.65 -0.48 7.93
CA GLU A 127 7.81 0.54 7.30
C GLU A 127 7.17 -0.05 6.06
N VAL A 128 5.86 0.03 5.97
CA VAL A 128 5.06 -0.53 4.86
C VAL A 128 4.64 0.57 3.89
N LYS A 129 4.78 0.32 2.60
CA LYS A 129 4.32 1.21 1.55
C LYS A 129 3.41 0.48 0.58
N GLY A 130 2.16 0.96 0.44
CA GLY A 130 1.26 0.48 -0.60
C GLY A 130 1.64 1.04 -1.96
N VAL A 131 1.65 0.20 -2.99
CA VAL A 131 2.01 0.59 -4.36
C VAL A 131 0.85 0.24 -5.29
N THR A 132 0.34 1.25 -6.00
CA THR A 132 -0.77 1.13 -6.95
C THR A 132 -0.42 1.67 -8.34
N LEU A 133 0.70 2.41 -8.48
CA LEU A 133 1.17 2.91 -9.77
C LEU A 133 1.92 1.79 -10.50
N GLU A 134 1.47 1.49 -11.71
CA GLU A 134 2.06 0.47 -12.57
C GLU A 134 2.20 1.01 -14.00
N GLU A 135 3.35 0.75 -14.61
CA GLU A 135 3.65 1.04 -16.01
C GLU A 135 4.34 -0.18 -16.65
N ASN A 136 3.70 -0.77 -17.66
CA ASN A 136 4.25 -1.91 -18.42
C ASN A 136 4.69 -3.10 -17.55
N GLY A 137 3.90 -3.42 -16.52
CA GLY A 137 4.18 -4.52 -15.59
C GLY A 137 5.18 -4.19 -14.48
N ASN A 138 5.69 -2.96 -14.40
CA ASN A 138 6.60 -2.52 -13.35
C ASN A 138 5.89 -1.56 -12.40
N ALA A 139 5.97 -1.82 -11.12
CA ALA A 139 5.39 -0.95 -10.11
C ALA A 139 6.37 0.16 -9.73
N LEU A 140 5.87 1.37 -9.54
CA LEU A 140 6.66 2.55 -9.23
C LEU A 140 6.17 3.21 -7.93
N PHE A 141 7.10 3.64 -7.08
CA PHE A 141 6.78 4.39 -5.87
C PHE A 141 7.74 5.57 -5.66
N PRO A 142 7.25 6.75 -5.28
CA PRO A 142 5.87 7.11 -4.97
C PRO A 142 5.06 7.57 -6.21
N ASP A 143 3.74 7.58 -6.09
CA ASP A 143 2.82 8.17 -7.08
C ASP A 143 2.71 9.70 -6.96
N ALA A 144 3.14 10.27 -5.83
CA ALA A 144 3.22 11.69 -5.55
C ALA A 144 4.39 11.98 -4.59
N PRO A 145 4.96 13.20 -4.56
CA PRO A 145 6.02 13.55 -3.63
C PRO A 145 5.66 13.26 -2.17
N THR A 146 6.59 12.64 -1.42
CA THR A 146 6.39 12.17 -0.04
C THR A 146 7.58 12.47 0.86
N GLU A 147 7.60 13.66 1.48
CA GLU A 147 8.64 14.02 2.45
C GLU A 147 8.63 13.12 3.68
N LEU A 148 7.43 12.70 4.11
CA LEU A 148 7.30 11.76 5.21
C LEU A 148 7.91 10.40 4.87
N GLY A 149 7.80 9.95 3.61
CA GLY A 149 8.45 8.74 3.14
C GLY A 149 9.97 8.82 3.25
N VAL A 150 10.57 9.93 2.81
CA VAL A 150 12.02 10.17 2.95
C VAL A 150 12.43 10.17 4.43
N LYS A 151 11.67 10.83 5.30
CA LYS A 151 11.93 10.82 6.75
C LYS A 151 11.94 9.41 7.32
N HIS A 152 10.96 8.57 6.99
CA HIS A 152 10.87 7.20 7.49
C HIS A 152 12.04 6.35 6.98
N ILE A 153 12.45 6.48 5.71
CA ILE A 153 13.64 5.80 5.18
C ILE A 153 14.89 6.15 5.98
N ARG A 154 15.09 7.44 6.27
CA ARG A 154 16.26 7.88 7.07
C ARG A 154 16.23 7.37 8.51
N GLU A 155 15.07 7.22 9.12
CA GLU A 155 14.94 6.60 10.44
C GLU A 155 15.25 5.09 10.39
N LEU A 156 14.81 4.37 9.34
CA LEU A 156 15.19 2.97 9.12
C LEU A 156 16.71 2.84 8.92
N GLN A 157 17.33 3.73 8.16
CA GLN A 157 18.78 3.74 7.98
C GLN A 157 19.52 3.90 9.33
N ARG A 158 19.13 4.89 10.15
CA ARG A 158 19.71 5.06 11.48
C ARG A 158 19.55 3.81 12.35
N ALA A 159 18.41 3.15 12.27
CA ALA A 159 18.18 1.92 12.99
C ALA A 159 19.11 0.80 12.51
N ALA A 160 19.29 0.63 11.20
CA ALA A 160 20.21 -0.35 10.63
C ALA A 160 21.67 -0.09 11.06
N GLU A 161 22.10 1.16 11.07
CA GLU A 161 23.43 1.58 11.52
C GLU A 161 23.68 1.27 13.02
N THR A 162 22.65 1.11 13.84
CA THR A 162 22.77 0.64 15.23
C THR A 162 22.74 -0.89 15.36
N GLY A 163 22.63 -1.62 14.25
CA GLY A 163 22.58 -3.09 14.23
C GLY A 163 21.18 -3.69 14.36
N LEU A 164 20.11 -2.87 14.31
CA LEU A 164 18.74 -3.38 14.23
C LEU A 164 18.42 -3.83 12.80
N ASP A 165 17.57 -4.84 12.66
CA ASP A 165 17.00 -5.20 11.35
C ASP A 165 15.93 -4.19 10.97
N ALA A 166 16.19 -3.43 9.91
CA ALA A 166 15.30 -2.38 9.41
C ALA A 166 14.85 -2.73 7.99
N VAL A 167 13.55 -2.63 7.75
CA VAL A 167 12.92 -3.10 6.52
C VAL A 167 11.97 -2.05 5.96
N LEU A 168 12.15 -1.68 4.70
CA LEU A 168 11.12 -1.04 3.90
C LEU A 168 10.40 -2.11 3.10
N PHE A 169 9.09 -2.23 3.29
CA PHE A 169 8.28 -3.29 2.70
C PHE A 169 7.22 -2.72 1.75
N PHE A 170 7.37 -2.98 0.47
CA PHE A 170 6.39 -2.61 -0.54
C PHE A 170 5.30 -3.69 -0.66
N VAL A 171 4.07 -3.33 -0.39
CA VAL A 171 2.87 -4.12 -0.73
C VAL A 171 2.35 -3.62 -2.06
N VAL A 172 2.62 -4.35 -3.12
CA VAL A 172 2.12 -4.00 -4.46
C VAL A 172 0.70 -4.53 -4.59
N GLN A 173 -0.26 -3.61 -4.57
CA GLN A 173 -1.70 -3.91 -4.55
C GLN A 173 -2.23 -4.32 -5.93
N ILE A 174 -1.39 -4.99 -6.72
CA ILE A 174 -1.61 -5.44 -8.11
C ILE A 174 -1.01 -6.83 -8.25
N ARG A 175 -1.62 -7.66 -9.08
CA ARG A 175 -1.11 -9.01 -9.39
C ARG A 175 -0.14 -8.99 -10.58
N ASP A 176 0.76 -9.97 -10.62
CA ASP A 176 1.68 -10.28 -11.74
C ASP A 176 2.64 -9.13 -12.11
N ILE A 177 3.13 -8.44 -11.09
CA ILE A 177 4.15 -7.39 -11.25
C ILE A 177 5.53 -8.01 -11.48
N HIS A 178 6.32 -7.41 -12.38
CA HIS A 178 7.67 -7.86 -12.73
C HIS A 178 8.73 -7.33 -11.78
N SER A 179 8.63 -6.05 -11.40
CA SER A 179 9.57 -5.39 -10.48
C SER A 179 8.93 -4.20 -9.78
N VAL A 180 9.61 -3.71 -8.74
CA VAL A 180 9.32 -2.42 -8.09
C VAL A 180 10.55 -1.53 -8.22
N ALA A 181 10.35 -0.26 -8.53
CA ALA A 181 11.43 0.73 -8.58
C ALA A 181 11.02 2.06 -7.95
N PRO A 182 11.98 2.87 -7.45
CA PRO A 182 11.71 4.24 -7.07
C PRO A 182 11.29 5.07 -8.29
N ASN A 183 10.28 5.91 -8.11
CA ASN A 183 9.80 6.82 -9.15
C ASN A 183 10.57 8.14 -9.07
N ASP A 184 11.79 8.14 -9.58
CA ASP A 184 12.68 9.29 -9.55
C ASP A 184 12.11 10.49 -10.34
N ALA A 185 11.28 10.24 -11.36
CA ALA A 185 10.61 11.29 -12.11
C ALA A 185 9.60 12.07 -11.23
N THR A 186 8.99 11.40 -10.26
CA THR A 186 8.03 12.02 -9.34
C THR A 186 8.70 12.60 -8.10
N HIS A 187 9.69 11.90 -7.52
CA HIS A 187 10.37 12.33 -6.30
C HIS A 187 11.81 11.78 -6.22
N PRO A 188 12.78 12.44 -6.87
CA PRO A 188 14.19 11.99 -6.88
C PRO A 188 14.77 11.77 -5.48
N ALA A 189 14.45 12.65 -4.54
CA ALA A 189 14.94 12.55 -3.16
C ALA A 189 14.49 11.27 -2.43
N PHE A 190 13.35 10.69 -2.81
CA PHE A 190 12.93 9.40 -2.28
C PHE A 190 13.82 8.27 -2.81
N GLY A 191 14.10 8.25 -4.11
CA GLY A 191 14.97 7.24 -4.73
C GLY A 191 16.40 7.32 -4.20
N GLU A 192 16.96 8.53 -4.07
CA GLU A 192 18.28 8.76 -3.48
C GLU A 192 18.34 8.22 -2.04
N ALA A 193 17.37 8.60 -1.18
CA ALA A 193 17.31 8.13 0.20
C ALA A 193 17.16 6.60 0.27
N LEU A 194 16.38 6.00 -0.63
CA LEU A 194 16.17 4.55 -0.67
C LEU A 194 17.46 3.80 -1.03
N ARG A 195 18.20 4.27 -2.04
CA ARG A 195 19.49 3.68 -2.45
C ARG A 195 20.54 3.82 -1.34
N GLU A 196 20.60 4.99 -0.72
CA GLU A 196 21.49 5.24 0.42
C GLU A 196 21.17 4.31 1.59
N ALA A 197 19.90 4.19 1.98
CA ALA A 197 19.48 3.34 3.08
C ALA A 197 19.78 1.85 2.81
N ALA A 198 19.55 1.38 1.57
CA ALA A 198 19.89 0.01 1.17
C ALA A 198 21.40 -0.26 1.27
N ALA A 199 22.23 0.70 0.86
CA ALA A 199 23.68 0.60 0.99
C ALA A 199 24.16 0.56 2.47
N HIS A 200 23.34 1.08 3.40
CA HIS A 200 23.60 1.09 4.84
C HIS A 200 22.84 -0.01 5.62
N GLY A 201 22.37 -1.04 4.93
CA GLY A 201 21.84 -2.26 5.56
C GLY A 201 20.33 -2.30 5.76
N VAL A 202 19.56 -1.30 5.27
CA VAL A 202 18.10 -1.42 5.23
C VAL A 202 17.71 -2.44 4.16
N ARG A 203 16.95 -3.46 4.56
CA ARG A 203 16.38 -4.41 3.60
C ARG A 203 15.19 -3.79 2.89
N VAL A 204 15.20 -3.85 1.57
CA VAL A 204 14.09 -3.38 0.75
C VAL A 204 13.41 -4.57 0.12
N LEU A 205 12.17 -4.84 0.53
CA LEU A 205 11.39 -5.99 0.07
C LEU A 205 10.14 -5.52 -0.65
N ALA A 206 9.72 -6.24 -1.66
CA ALA A 206 8.48 -6.00 -2.38
C ALA A 206 7.75 -7.31 -2.65
N TYR A 207 6.44 -7.30 -2.43
CA TYR A 207 5.56 -8.43 -2.71
C TYR A 207 4.35 -7.96 -3.50
N ASP A 208 4.01 -8.69 -4.57
CA ASP A 208 2.74 -8.49 -5.24
C ASP A 208 1.59 -9.19 -4.49
N CYS A 209 0.37 -8.90 -4.89
CA CYS A 209 -0.81 -9.41 -4.21
C CYS A 209 -1.73 -10.17 -5.17
N ASP A 210 -2.41 -11.19 -4.64
CA ASP A 210 -3.67 -11.64 -5.20
C ASP A 210 -4.74 -10.61 -4.87
N VAL A 211 -5.37 -10.08 -5.91
CA VAL A 211 -6.42 -9.06 -5.81
C VAL A 211 -7.71 -9.62 -6.40
N THR A 212 -8.77 -9.62 -5.60
CA THR A 212 -10.15 -9.88 -6.06
C THR A 212 -11.02 -8.67 -5.70
N PRO A 213 -12.24 -8.56 -6.23
CA PRO A 213 -13.14 -7.46 -5.86
C PRO A 213 -13.33 -7.29 -4.35
N ASP A 214 -13.21 -8.36 -3.59
CA ASP A 214 -13.50 -8.41 -2.16
C ASP A 214 -12.33 -8.87 -1.29
N SER A 215 -11.13 -9.05 -1.86
CA SER A 215 -9.97 -9.47 -1.07
C SER A 215 -8.64 -8.94 -1.57
N LEU A 216 -7.68 -8.86 -0.64
CA LEU A 216 -6.28 -8.59 -0.89
C LEU A 216 -5.44 -9.56 -0.07
N LYS A 217 -4.44 -10.21 -0.69
CA LYS A 217 -3.55 -11.15 -0.03
C LYS A 217 -2.15 -11.05 -0.62
N ILE A 218 -1.11 -10.94 0.21
CA ILE A 218 0.29 -11.01 -0.22
C ILE A 218 0.54 -12.36 -0.89
N ARG A 219 1.19 -12.36 -2.06
CA ARG A 219 1.39 -13.52 -2.90
C ARG A 219 2.86 -13.93 -3.02
N ARG A 220 3.64 -13.18 -3.78
CA ARG A 220 5.04 -13.53 -4.07
C ARG A 220 5.94 -12.32 -3.98
N GLU A 221 7.19 -12.59 -3.64
CA GLU A 221 8.25 -11.60 -3.74
C GLU A 221 8.48 -11.19 -5.20
N VAL A 222 8.74 -9.90 -5.40
CA VAL A 222 9.12 -9.33 -6.70
C VAL A 222 10.42 -8.54 -6.56
N PRO A 223 11.28 -8.53 -7.60
CA PRO A 223 12.55 -7.81 -7.55
C PRO A 223 12.35 -6.32 -7.29
N VAL A 224 13.21 -5.74 -6.46
CA VAL A 224 13.35 -4.29 -6.30
C VAL A 224 14.56 -3.82 -7.10
N ILE A 225 14.35 -2.88 -8.01
CA ILE A 225 15.39 -2.29 -8.87
C ILE A 225 15.69 -0.88 -8.35
N LEU A 226 16.84 -0.71 -7.71
CA LEU A 226 17.28 0.56 -7.09
C LEU A 226 18.14 1.40 -8.01
#